data_faba40004e2049b9f382a3a5989ae3ad
#
_entry.id   faba40004e2049b9f382a3a5989ae3ad
#
_cell.length_a   1.000
_cell.length_b   1.000
_cell.length_c   1.000
_cell.angle_alpha   90.00
_cell.angle_beta   90.00
_cell.angle_gamma   90.00
#
_symmetry.space_group_name_H-M   'P 1'
#
loop_
_entity.id
_entity.type
_entity.pdbx_description
1 polymer ?
#
loop_
_entity_poly.entity_id
_entity_poly.type
_entity_poly.pdbx_seq_one_letter_code
_entity_poly.pdbx_strand_id
1 'polypeptide(L)'
;MTGKITWRYLIIWEFCPKAGAEPRFEEVYGSHGAWARFFQQDQGFIRTQLIRDCSHSRRYLTLDFWVSREVSERFRARHTEEYQALDRQCEALTEQERELGRFERLEP
;
A
#
# COMPACT_ATOMS: atom_id res chain seq x y z
N MET A 1 22.68 18.20 9.79
CA MET A 1 21.97 16.98 10.11
C MET A 1 20.68 16.88 9.33
N THR A 2 20.48 15.77 8.71
CA THR A 2 19.28 15.57 7.93
C THR A 2 18.15 15.07 8.81
N GLY A 3 17.03 15.75 8.80
CA GLY A 3 15.84 15.25 9.42
C GLY A 3 15.31 14.06 8.64
N LYS A 4 14.89 13.04 9.33
CA LYS A 4 14.17 11.94 8.70
C LYS A 4 12.73 12.34 8.52
N ILE A 5 12.16 12.06 7.34
CA ILE A 5 10.75 12.22 7.12
C ILE A 5 10.03 11.18 7.96
N THR A 6 9.18 11.63 8.86
CA THR A 6 8.46 10.76 9.77
C THR A 6 7.03 10.60 9.28
N TRP A 7 6.56 9.36 9.22
CA TRP A 7 5.18 9.11 8.83
C TRP A 7 4.24 9.49 9.98
N ARG A 8 3.05 9.96 9.62
CA ARG A 8 2.00 10.27 10.59
C ARG A 8 0.68 9.61 10.25
N TYR A 9 0.57 8.98 9.07
CA TYR A 9 -0.67 8.38 8.58
C TYR A 9 -0.34 7.06 7.90
N LEU A 10 -1.13 6.06 8.18
CA LEU A 10 -0.88 4.69 7.72
C LEU A 10 -2.19 4.07 7.24
N ILE A 11 -2.16 3.50 6.05
CA ILE A 11 -3.30 2.74 5.52
C ILE A 11 -2.87 1.28 5.44
N ILE A 12 -3.68 0.38 5.99
CA ILE A 12 -3.40 -1.05 5.99
C ILE A 12 -4.47 -1.78 5.19
N TRP A 13 -4.03 -2.57 4.23
CA TRP A 13 -4.89 -3.45 3.44
C TRP A 13 -4.53 -4.90 3.68
N GLU A 14 -5.53 -5.77 3.61
CA GLU A 14 -5.36 -7.21 3.70
C GLU A 14 -5.67 -7.84 2.35
N PHE A 15 -4.83 -8.79 1.94
CA PHE A 15 -4.99 -9.47 0.65
C PHE A 15 -4.84 -10.97 0.81
N CYS A 16 -5.60 -11.70 -0.03
CA CYS A 16 -5.37 -13.12 -0.25
C CYS A 16 -5.10 -13.30 -1.74
N PRO A 17 -3.87 -13.54 -2.14
CA PRO A 17 -3.56 -13.79 -3.56
C PRO A 17 -4.22 -15.08 -4.02
N LYS A 18 -4.52 -15.15 -5.32
CA LYS A 18 -4.97 -16.41 -5.92
C LYS A 18 -3.86 -17.43 -5.81
N ALA A 19 -4.26 -18.70 -5.69
CA ALA A 19 -3.30 -19.80 -5.62
C ALA A 19 -2.41 -19.78 -6.87
N GLY A 20 -1.08 -19.79 -6.65
CA GLY A 20 -0.11 -19.72 -7.73
C GLY A 20 0.27 -18.31 -8.14
N ALA A 21 -0.45 -17.29 -7.69
CA ALA A 21 -0.15 -15.90 -8.03
C ALA A 21 0.72 -15.21 -6.99
N GLU A 22 1.10 -15.91 -5.91
CA GLU A 22 1.86 -15.31 -4.83
C GLU A 22 3.14 -14.59 -5.27
N PRO A 23 3.99 -15.19 -6.13
CA PRO A 23 5.22 -14.50 -6.53
C PRO A 23 4.94 -13.19 -7.27
N ARG A 24 3.96 -13.21 -8.17
CA ARG A 24 3.59 -12.01 -8.91
C ARG A 24 2.95 -10.97 -8.00
N PHE A 25 2.12 -11.41 -7.06
CA PHE A 25 1.52 -10.53 -6.07
C PHE A 25 2.61 -9.83 -5.26
N GLU A 26 3.60 -10.57 -4.76
CA GLU A 26 4.68 -9.98 -3.96
C GLU A 26 5.48 -8.96 -4.75
N GLU A 27 5.69 -9.23 -6.04
CA GLU A 27 6.40 -8.30 -6.91
C GLU A 27 5.61 -7.00 -7.10
N VAL A 28 4.30 -7.11 -7.34
CA VAL A 28 3.44 -5.94 -7.64
C VAL A 28 3.14 -5.12 -6.39
N TYR A 29 2.94 -5.77 -5.25
CA TYR A 29 2.49 -5.11 -4.03
C TYR A 29 3.62 -4.83 -3.03
N GLY A 30 4.83 -5.22 -3.33
CA GLY A 30 5.98 -4.99 -2.45
C GLY A 30 6.49 -3.56 -2.50
N SER A 31 7.52 -3.30 -1.70
CA SER A 31 8.06 -1.94 -1.51
C SER A 31 8.60 -1.29 -2.78
N HIS A 32 8.92 -2.09 -3.80
CA HIS A 32 9.42 -1.60 -5.10
C HIS A 32 8.46 -1.93 -6.23
N GLY A 33 7.26 -2.36 -5.92
CA GLY A 33 6.27 -2.79 -6.90
C GLY A 33 5.47 -1.65 -7.48
N ALA A 34 4.49 -2.02 -8.31
CA ALA A 34 3.71 -1.05 -9.08
C ALA A 34 2.96 -0.05 -8.20
N TRP A 35 2.37 -0.52 -7.09
CA TRP A 35 1.63 0.37 -6.19
C TRP A 35 2.56 1.37 -5.50
N ALA A 36 3.70 0.90 -4.98
CA ALA A 36 4.66 1.79 -4.33
C ALA A 36 5.19 2.83 -5.32
N ARG A 37 5.49 2.43 -6.55
CA ARG A 37 5.95 3.36 -7.58
C ARG A 37 4.88 4.39 -7.93
N PHE A 38 3.62 3.97 -7.96
CA PHE A 38 2.51 4.88 -8.20
C PHE A 38 2.43 5.95 -7.11
N PHE A 39 2.46 5.54 -5.85
CA PHE A 39 2.38 6.47 -4.72
C PHE A 39 3.61 7.37 -4.63
N GLN A 40 4.77 6.91 -5.08
CA GLN A 40 6.02 7.68 -5.02
C GLN A 40 6.02 8.92 -5.89
N GLN A 41 5.02 9.10 -6.73
CA GLN A 41 4.85 10.35 -7.47
C GLN A 41 4.66 11.54 -6.55
N ASP A 42 4.17 11.30 -5.32
CA ASP A 42 3.99 12.36 -4.34
C ASP A 42 5.11 12.31 -3.31
N GLN A 43 5.70 13.47 -3.02
CA GLN A 43 6.79 13.57 -2.03
C GLN A 43 6.32 13.22 -0.62
N GLY A 44 5.02 13.27 -0.37
CA GLY A 44 4.46 12.94 0.95
C GLY A 44 4.25 11.45 1.18
N PHE A 45 4.47 10.61 0.16
CA PHE A 45 4.47 9.16 0.35
C PHE A 45 5.83 8.74 0.89
N ILE A 46 5.85 7.91 1.92
CA ILE A 46 7.10 7.50 2.54
C ILE A 46 7.54 6.13 2.05
N ARG A 47 6.68 5.12 2.21
CA ARG A 47 7.00 3.77 1.73
C ARG A 47 5.80 2.85 1.82
N THR A 48 5.87 1.76 1.09
CA THR A 48 5.00 0.60 1.26
C THR A 48 5.82 -0.52 1.88
N GLN A 49 5.22 -1.23 2.81
CA GLN A 49 5.80 -2.42 3.39
C GLN A 49 4.83 -3.58 3.20
N LEU A 50 5.34 -4.69 2.68
CA LEU A 50 4.53 -5.90 2.49
C LEU A 50 4.93 -6.91 3.56
N ILE A 51 3.96 -7.45 4.26
CA ILE A 51 4.20 -8.47 5.27
C ILE A 51 3.23 -9.64 5.06
N ARG A 52 3.61 -10.79 5.57
CA ARG A 52 2.79 -11.99 5.45
C ARG A 52 2.56 -12.58 6.84
N ASP A 53 1.35 -13.06 7.05
CA ASP A 53 0.96 -13.70 8.31
C ASP A 53 1.73 -15.01 8.49
N CYS A 54 2.39 -15.16 9.63
CA CYS A 54 3.16 -16.37 9.95
C CYS A 54 2.27 -17.61 10.08
N SER A 55 1.00 -17.42 10.43
CA SER A 55 0.05 -18.51 10.65
C SER A 55 -0.81 -18.82 9.43
N HIS A 56 -0.84 -17.90 8.45
CA HIS A 56 -1.63 -18.06 7.22
C HIS A 56 -0.82 -17.59 6.04
N SER A 57 -0.18 -18.52 5.34
CA SER A 57 0.78 -18.20 4.28
C SER A 57 0.19 -17.45 3.09
N ARG A 58 -1.14 -17.39 2.97
CA ARG A 58 -1.81 -16.66 1.91
C ARG A 58 -2.46 -15.37 2.40
N ARG A 59 -2.19 -14.97 3.65
CA ARG A 59 -2.69 -13.72 4.20
C ARG A 59 -1.56 -12.70 4.22
N TYR A 60 -1.71 -11.66 3.42
CA TYR A 60 -0.70 -10.59 3.32
C TYR A 60 -1.31 -9.27 3.76
N LEU A 61 -0.46 -8.40 4.28
CA LEU A 61 -0.85 -7.01 4.56
C LEU A 61 0.09 -6.08 3.83
N THR A 62 -0.46 -4.98 3.30
CA THR A 62 0.36 -3.87 2.82
C THR A 62 0.17 -2.71 3.80
N LEU A 63 1.27 -2.06 4.12
CA LEU A 63 1.30 -0.90 4.99
C LEU A 63 1.81 0.27 4.16
N ASP A 64 0.95 1.25 3.93
CA ASP A 64 1.32 2.43 3.15
C ASP A 64 1.47 3.62 4.09
N PHE A 65 2.69 4.11 4.20
CA PHE A 65 3.06 5.17 5.14
C PHE A 65 3.12 6.52 4.42
N TRP A 66 2.44 7.51 4.99
CA TRP A 66 2.36 8.86 4.44
C TRP A 66 2.75 9.89 5.50
N VAL A 67 3.22 11.06 5.05
CA VAL A 67 3.56 12.13 5.99
C VAL A 67 2.33 12.71 6.69
N SER A 68 1.16 12.66 6.03
CA SER A 68 -0.09 13.14 6.64
C SER A 68 -1.29 12.54 5.92
N ARG A 69 -2.42 12.59 6.60
CA ARG A 69 -3.70 12.21 6.02
C ARG A 69 -4.06 13.08 4.84
N GLU A 70 -3.86 14.38 4.98
CA GLU A 70 -4.22 15.36 3.95
C GLU A 70 -3.47 15.11 2.64
N VAL A 71 -2.19 14.78 2.75
CA VAL A 71 -1.38 14.47 1.56
C VAL A 71 -1.90 13.23 0.86
N SER A 72 -2.21 12.19 1.62
CA SER A 72 -2.73 10.94 1.07
C SER A 72 -4.06 11.15 0.36
N GLU A 73 -4.98 11.86 1.01
CA GLU A 73 -6.30 12.11 0.44
C GLU A 73 -6.22 12.98 -0.81
N ARG A 74 -5.35 13.98 -0.80
CA ARG A 74 -5.15 14.85 -1.95
C ARG A 74 -4.56 14.08 -3.13
N PHE A 75 -3.58 13.21 -2.86
CA PHE A 75 -3.02 12.35 -3.89
C PHE A 75 -4.09 11.48 -4.52
N ARG A 76 -4.90 10.83 -3.68
CA ARG A 76 -5.98 9.96 -4.16
C ARG A 76 -6.96 10.73 -5.03
N ALA A 77 -7.33 11.94 -4.64
CA ALA A 77 -8.26 12.76 -5.38
C ALA A 77 -7.69 13.19 -6.74
N ARG A 78 -6.39 13.48 -6.81
CA ARG A 78 -5.73 13.90 -8.05
C ARG A 78 -5.49 12.77 -9.03
N HIS A 79 -5.38 11.54 -8.54
CA HIS A 79 -4.97 10.39 -9.33
C HIS A 79 -6.04 9.29 -9.36
N THR A 80 -7.31 9.68 -9.28
CA THR A 80 -8.40 8.72 -9.21
C THR A 80 -8.42 7.78 -10.42
N GLU A 81 -8.26 8.31 -11.63
CA GLU A 81 -8.29 7.49 -12.84
C GLU A 81 -7.12 6.52 -12.90
N GLU A 82 -5.92 7.00 -12.56
CA GLU A 82 -4.72 6.16 -12.54
C GLU A 82 -4.84 5.06 -11.50
N TYR A 83 -5.38 5.40 -10.34
CA TYR A 83 -5.60 4.45 -9.27
C TYR A 83 -6.55 3.34 -9.73
N GLN A 84 -7.67 3.72 -10.34
CA GLN A 84 -8.66 2.76 -10.83
C GLN A 84 -8.08 1.87 -11.93
N ALA A 85 -7.26 2.44 -12.81
CA ALA A 85 -6.64 1.66 -13.87
C ALA A 85 -5.67 0.61 -13.29
N LEU A 86 -4.86 0.99 -12.32
CA LEU A 86 -3.95 0.07 -11.67
C LEU A 86 -4.71 -1.01 -10.90
N ASP A 87 -5.77 -0.62 -10.21
CA ASP A 87 -6.62 -1.55 -9.48
C ASP A 87 -7.20 -2.63 -10.41
N ARG A 88 -7.70 -2.21 -11.57
CA ARG A 88 -8.22 -3.16 -12.57
C ARG A 88 -7.14 -4.10 -13.07
N GLN A 89 -5.93 -3.60 -13.28
CA GLN A 89 -4.82 -4.45 -13.72
C GLN A 89 -4.45 -5.50 -12.69
N CYS A 90 -4.69 -5.23 -11.42
CA CYS A 90 -4.30 -6.12 -10.33
C CYS A 90 -5.40 -7.05 -9.86
N GLU A 91 -6.65 -6.86 -10.32
CA GLU A 91 -7.79 -7.68 -9.92
C GLU A 91 -7.55 -9.17 -10.07
N ALA A 92 -6.83 -9.56 -11.13
CA ALA A 92 -6.59 -10.96 -11.42
C ALA A 92 -5.65 -11.64 -10.43
N LEU A 93 -4.94 -10.88 -9.61
CA LEU A 93 -3.94 -11.42 -8.70
C LEU A 93 -4.51 -11.88 -7.36
N THR A 94 -5.67 -11.38 -6.97
CA THR A 94 -6.20 -11.62 -5.63
C THR A 94 -7.59 -12.24 -5.66
N GLU A 95 -7.86 -13.09 -4.66
CA GLU A 95 -9.21 -13.62 -4.41
C GLU A 95 -10.00 -12.67 -3.53
N GLN A 96 -9.30 -12.03 -2.59
CA GLN A 96 -9.92 -11.13 -1.62
C GLN A 96 -8.98 -9.97 -1.34
N GLU A 97 -9.58 -8.79 -1.14
CA GLU A 97 -8.85 -7.65 -0.64
C GLU A 97 -9.79 -6.83 0.22
N ARG A 98 -9.24 -6.24 1.29
CA ARG A 98 -10.03 -5.51 2.24
C ARG A 98 -9.16 -4.45 2.92
N GLU A 99 -9.68 -3.22 3.01
CA GLU A 99 -9.00 -2.21 3.79
C GLU A 99 -9.26 -2.49 5.27
N LEU A 100 -8.20 -2.73 6.03
CA LEU A 100 -8.32 -2.98 7.46
C LEU A 100 -8.55 -1.68 8.23
N GLY A 101 -7.96 -0.58 7.77
CA GLY A 101 -8.18 0.69 8.41
C GLY A 101 -7.14 1.73 8.03
N ARG A 102 -7.38 2.92 8.55
CA ARG A 102 -6.50 4.07 8.39
C ARG A 102 -6.15 4.54 9.78
N PHE A 103 -4.88 4.77 10.01
CA PHE A 103 -4.36 4.98 11.35
C PHE A 103 -3.53 6.24 11.42
N GLU A 104 -3.65 6.91 12.53
CA GLU A 104 -2.90 8.12 12.81
C GLU A 104 -1.86 7.81 13.86
N ARG A 105 -0.64 8.28 13.64
CA ARG A 105 0.42 8.10 14.62
C ARG A 105 0.27 9.15 15.71
N LEU A 106 0.17 8.73 16.95
CA LEU A 106 -0.03 9.63 18.08
C LEU A 106 1.28 10.01 18.77
N GLU A 107 2.28 9.14 18.66
CA GLU A 107 3.57 9.34 19.34
C GLU A 107 4.70 9.45 18.32
N PRO A 108 5.74 10.21 18.66
CA PRO A 108 6.89 10.37 17.76
C PRO A 108 7.67 9.07 17.52
#